data_88b5c723be2f994128d4a7d3440fb17c
#
_entry.id   88b5c723be2f994128d4a7d3440fb17c
#
_cell.length_a   1.000
_cell.length_b   1.000
_cell.length_c   1.000
_cell.angle_alpha   90.00
_cell.angle_beta   90.00
_cell.angle_gamma   90.00
#
_symmetry.space_group_name_H-M   'P 1'
#
loop_
_entity.id
_entity.type
_entity.pdbx_description
1 polymer ?
#
loop_
_entity_poly.entity_id
_entity_poly.type
_entity_poly.pdbx_seq_one_letter_code
_entity_poly.pdbx_strand_id
1 'polypeptide(L)'
;IARAHFEGIAYNLRWTIENFEKDFGFTIRELKIAGGGCYNKTWMQIIADITQRNITTTSQPKNAGALGAAMCAMVGSGTRQRFKEIEQLIQTTETYSANPENKDIYNLLFGKYKAVFRQLRKTYDGINGARFEIK
;
A
#
# COMPACT_ATOMS: atom_id res chain seq x y z
N ILE A 1 -5.19 19.37 -6.71
CA ILE A 1 -4.19 18.55 -7.43
C ILE A 1 -3.52 17.56 -6.46
N ALA A 2 -2.90 18.00 -5.36
CA ALA A 2 -2.19 17.08 -4.43
C ALA A 2 -3.09 15.95 -3.88
N ARG A 3 -4.32 16.26 -3.45
CA ARG A 3 -5.28 15.26 -2.97
C ARG A 3 -5.61 14.21 -4.03
N ALA A 4 -5.86 14.62 -5.27
CA ALA A 4 -6.15 13.71 -6.37
C ALA A 4 -4.99 12.73 -6.65
N HIS A 5 -3.73 13.20 -6.47
CA HIS A 5 -2.56 12.35 -6.57
C HIS A 5 -2.52 11.29 -5.47
N PHE A 6 -2.77 11.67 -4.22
CA PHE A 6 -2.83 10.74 -3.09
C PHE A 6 -3.96 9.72 -3.25
N GLU A 7 -5.13 10.15 -3.70
CA GLU A 7 -6.26 9.29 -3.98
C GLU A 7 -5.96 8.31 -5.11
N GLY A 8 -5.30 8.76 -6.19
CA GLY A 8 -4.90 7.88 -7.30
C GLY A 8 -3.97 6.75 -6.86
N ILE A 9 -2.99 7.04 -6.01
CA ILE A 9 -2.10 6.03 -5.43
C ILE A 9 -2.90 5.07 -4.54
N ALA A 10 -3.81 5.57 -3.72
CA ALA A 10 -4.63 4.75 -2.83
C ALA A 10 -5.59 3.84 -3.60
N TYR A 11 -6.16 4.29 -4.74
CA TYR A 11 -6.98 3.44 -5.62
C TYR A 11 -6.16 2.32 -6.26
N ASN A 12 -4.94 2.61 -6.70
CA ASN A 12 -4.06 1.59 -7.22
C ASN A 12 -3.71 0.54 -6.17
N LEU A 13 -3.40 0.98 -4.95
CA LEU A 13 -3.15 0.09 -3.81
C LEU A 13 -4.39 -0.79 -3.51
N ARG A 14 -5.58 -0.19 -3.44
CA ARG A 14 -6.84 -0.92 -3.26
C ARG A 14 -7.03 -1.99 -4.34
N TRP A 15 -6.82 -1.64 -5.59
CA TRP A 15 -6.97 -2.57 -6.71
C TRP A 15 -5.99 -3.75 -6.61
N THR A 16 -4.74 -3.46 -6.26
CA THR A 16 -3.73 -4.50 -6.02
C THR A 16 -4.16 -5.44 -4.90
N ILE A 17 -4.63 -4.90 -3.77
CA ILE A 17 -5.10 -5.69 -2.63
C ILE A 17 -6.28 -6.57 -3.03
N GLU A 18 -7.30 -6.01 -3.70
CA GLU A 18 -8.48 -6.79 -4.12
C GLU A 18 -8.12 -7.94 -5.07
N ASN A 19 -7.15 -7.73 -5.98
CA ASN A 19 -6.66 -8.80 -6.85
C ASN A 19 -5.91 -9.87 -6.05
N PHE A 20 -5.07 -9.48 -5.11
CA PHE A 20 -4.35 -10.39 -4.24
C PHE A 20 -5.31 -11.24 -3.38
N GLU A 21 -6.30 -10.61 -2.76
CA GLU A 21 -7.33 -11.31 -1.98
C GLU A 21 -8.10 -12.34 -2.83
N LYS A 22 -8.42 -11.95 -4.06
CA LYS A 22 -9.11 -12.83 -5.02
C LYS A 22 -8.26 -14.02 -5.44
N ASP A 23 -6.98 -13.78 -5.75
CA ASP A 23 -6.10 -14.80 -6.31
C ASP A 23 -5.64 -15.81 -5.25
N PHE A 24 -5.50 -15.39 -3.99
CA PHE A 24 -5.01 -16.22 -2.90
C PHE A 24 -6.08 -16.65 -1.88
N GLY A 25 -7.31 -16.18 -1.99
CA GLY A 25 -8.43 -16.63 -1.17
C GLY A 25 -8.39 -16.21 0.31
N PHE A 26 -7.69 -15.12 0.65
CA PHE A 26 -7.66 -14.58 2.01
C PHE A 26 -8.04 -13.10 2.03
N THR A 27 -8.33 -12.56 3.20
CA THR A 27 -8.72 -11.14 3.38
C THR A 27 -7.67 -10.40 4.19
N ILE A 28 -7.17 -9.30 3.64
CA ILE A 28 -6.26 -8.38 4.31
C ILE A 28 -7.09 -7.33 5.05
N ARG A 29 -7.03 -7.32 6.38
CA ARG A 29 -7.80 -6.38 7.22
C ARG A 29 -6.97 -5.18 7.67
N GLU A 30 -5.67 -5.32 7.72
CA GLU A 30 -4.73 -4.31 8.19
C GLU A 30 -3.53 -4.23 7.27
N LEU A 31 -3.06 -3.00 7.04
CA LEU A 31 -1.86 -2.70 6.28
C LEU A 31 -0.87 -1.96 7.19
N LYS A 32 0.33 -2.50 7.30
CA LYS A 32 1.44 -1.80 7.94
C LYS A 32 2.19 -1.01 6.87
N ILE A 33 2.20 0.32 7.00
CA ILE A 33 2.84 1.22 6.04
C ILE A 33 4.11 1.79 6.65
N ALA A 34 5.18 1.78 5.86
CA ALA A 34 6.47 2.34 6.20
C ALA A 34 6.96 3.29 5.09
N GLY A 35 7.97 4.11 5.41
CA GLY A 35 8.52 5.09 4.50
C GLY A 35 8.14 6.52 4.85
N GLY A 36 8.72 7.48 4.12
CA GLY A 36 8.56 8.93 4.42
C GLY A 36 7.13 9.44 4.31
N GLY A 37 6.27 8.79 3.51
CA GLY A 37 4.86 9.15 3.36
C GLY A 37 4.03 9.00 4.64
N CYS A 38 4.46 8.15 5.58
CA CYS A 38 3.77 7.92 6.85
C CYS A 38 3.64 9.17 7.73
N TYR A 39 4.49 10.18 7.53
CA TYR A 39 4.38 11.45 8.26
C TYR A 39 3.21 12.32 7.81
N ASN A 40 2.60 12.01 6.67
CA ASN A 40 1.41 12.72 6.20
C ASN A 40 0.15 12.00 6.69
N LYS A 41 -0.37 12.44 7.84
CA LYS A 41 -1.58 11.88 8.47
C LYS A 41 -2.80 11.91 7.55
N THR A 42 -2.95 12.99 6.77
CA THR A 42 -4.05 13.11 5.80
C THR A 42 -3.95 12.02 4.73
N TRP A 43 -2.75 11.72 4.25
CA TRP A 43 -2.57 10.65 3.27
C TRP A 43 -2.83 9.27 3.87
N MET A 44 -2.42 9.01 5.11
CA MET A 44 -2.72 7.75 5.79
C MET A 44 -4.23 7.56 5.95
N GLN A 45 -4.97 8.61 6.30
CA GLN A 45 -6.43 8.55 6.38
C GLN A 45 -7.06 8.31 5.00
N ILE A 46 -6.60 8.98 3.93
CA ILE A 46 -7.08 8.74 2.56
C ILE A 46 -6.87 7.27 2.16
N ILE A 47 -5.72 6.70 2.49
CA ILE A 47 -5.45 5.28 2.20
C ILE A 47 -6.43 4.37 2.97
N ALA A 48 -6.65 4.63 4.27
CA ALA A 48 -7.61 3.87 5.07
C ALA A 48 -9.02 3.94 4.47
N ASP A 49 -9.48 5.14 4.15
CA ASP A 49 -10.82 5.38 3.61
C ASP A 49 -11.04 4.70 2.25
N ILE A 50 -10.07 4.80 1.35
CA ILE A 50 -10.16 4.23 0.00
C ILE A 50 -10.02 2.71 0.03
N THR A 51 -9.05 2.18 0.79
CA THR A 51 -8.82 0.73 0.84
C THR A 51 -9.83 0.00 1.71
N GLN A 52 -10.56 0.71 2.58
CA GLN A 52 -11.45 0.14 3.60
C GLN A 52 -10.70 -0.85 4.53
N ARG A 53 -9.46 -0.51 4.87
CA ARG A 53 -8.57 -1.30 5.73
C ARG A 53 -8.03 -0.41 6.85
N ASN A 54 -7.68 -1.02 7.98
CA ASN A 54 -6.91 -0.33 9.00
C ASN A 54 -5.48 -0.11 8.51
N ILE A 55 -4.97 1.10 8.67
CA ILE A 55 -3.61 1.48 8.33
C ILE A 55 -2.85 1.70 9.63
N THR A 56 -1.75 0.98 9.81
CA THR A 56 -0.88 1.13 10.97
C THR A 56 0.51 1.62 10.51
N THR A 57 1.04 2.63 11.18
CA THR A 57 2.38 3.15 10.88
C THR A 57 3.38 2.70 11.94
N THR A 58 4.66 2.69 11.57
CA THR A 58 5.75 2.32 12.49
C THR A 58 6.36 3.55 13.15
N SER A 59 7.03 3.37 14.30
CA SER A 59 7.68 4.45 15.05
C SER A 59 8.82 5.14 14.28
N GLN A 60 9.49 4.40 13.41
CA GLN A 60 10.60 4.91 12.60
C GLN A 60 10.41 4.56 11.12
N PRO A 61 9.41 5.12 10.45
CA PRO A 61 9.01 4.69 9.11
C PRO A 61 10.12 4.90 8.05
N LYS A 62 10.98 5.91 8.20
CA LYS A 62 12.12 6.15 7.30
C LYS A 62 13.20 5.07 7.42
N ASN A 63 13.33 4.45 8.58
CA ASN A 63 14.36 3.45 8.86
C ASN A 63 13.88 2.01 8.63
N ALA A 64 12.66 1.82 8.15
CA ALA A 64 12.06 0.49 7.97
C ALA A 64 12.91 -0.42 7.06
N GLY A 65 13.53 0.13 6.00
CA GLY A 65 14.43 -0.63 5.13
C GLY A 65 15.69 -1.12 5.86
N ALA A 66 16.34 -0.24 6.63
CA ALA A 66 17.52 -0.60 7.42
C ALA A 66 17.19 -1.62 8.52
N LEU A 67 16.03 -1.43 9.19
CA LEU A 67 15.53 -2.38 10.19
C LEU A 67 15.27 -3.75 9.55
N GLY A 68 14.61 -3.80 8.41
CA GLY A 68 14.34 -5.03 7.67
C GLY A 68 15.62 -5.75 7.26
N ALA A 69 16.63 -5.02 6.75
CA ALA A 69 17.94 -5.58 6.43
C ALA A 69 18.64 -6.17 7.66
N ALA A 70 18.63 -5.45 8.78
CA ALA A 70 19.16 -5.94 10.04
C ALA A 70 18.44 -7.20 10.52
N MET A 71 17.11 -7.26 10.42
CA MET A 71 16.32 -8.45 10.75
C MET A 71 16.70 -9.65 9.88
N CYS A 72 16.88 -9.45 8.57
CA CYS A 72 17.37 -10.49 7.66
C CYS A 72 18.76 -10.99 8.06
N ALA A 73 19.67 -10.07 8.40
CA ALA A 73 21.01 -10.43 8.86
C ALA A 73 20.99 -11.23 10.18
N MET A 74 20.13 -10.88 11.13
CA MET A 74 19.98 -11.61 12.40
C MET A 74 19.52 -13.05 12.17
N VAL A 75 18.61 -13.27 11.25
CA VAL A 75 18.13 -14.62 10.90
C VAL A 75 19.18 -15.37 10.08
N GLY A 76 19.78 -14.71 9.08
CA GLY A 76 20.80 -15.31 8.22
C GLY A 76 22.10 -15.71 8.95
N SER A 77 22.48 -14.97 9.99
CA SER A 77 23.64 -15.30 10.85
C SER A 77 23.35 -16.34 11.94
N GLY A 78 22.09 -16.76 12.08
CA GLY A 78 21.69 -17.67 13.14
C GLY A 78 21.54 -17.03 14.53
N THR A 79 21.71 -15.70 14.64
CA THR A 79 21.52 -14.97 15.91
C THR A 79 20.06 -15.09 16.39
N ARG A 80 19.12 -15.22 15.44
CA ARG A 80 17.71 -15.55 15.67
C ARG A 80 17.30 -16.62 14.66
N GLN A 81 16.44 -17.55 15.09
CA GLN A 81 16.04 -18.67 14.22
C GLN A 81 14.89 -18.29 13.28
N ARG A 82 14.03 -17.35 13.70
CA ARG A 82 12.80 -17.01 12.96
C ARG A 82 12.50 -15.52 13.04
N PHE A 83 11.91 -14.97 11.97
CA PHE A 83 11.43 -13.58 11.94
C PHE A 83 10.42 -13.27 13.04
N LYS A 84 9.59 -14.23 13.43
CA LYS A 84 8.61 -14.06 14.52
C LYS A 84 9.24 -13.67 15.86
N GLU A 85 10.47 -14.10 16.13
CA GLU A 85 11.20 -13.78 17.37
C GLU A 85 11.62 -12.31 17.46
N ILE A 86 11.70 -11.65 16.31
CA ILE A 86 12.16 -10.26 16.18
C ILE A 86 11.04 -9.31 15.73
N GLU A 87 9.83 -9.80 15.51
CA GLU A 87 8.66 -9.01 15.13
C GLU A 87 8.38 -7.86 16.10
N GLN A 88 8.64 -8.06 17.39
CA GLN A 88 8.50 -7.06 18.45
C GLN A 88 9.42 -5.84 18.30
N LEU A 89 10.46 -5.93 17.45
CA LEU A 89 11.31 -4.79 17.13
C LEU A 89 10.60 -3.78 16.23
N ILE A 90 9.52 -4.19 15.57
CA ILE A 90 8.68 -3.33 14.74
C ILE A 90 7.62 -2.69 15.65
N GLN A 91 7.96 -1.53 16.22
CA GLN A 91 7.01 -0.77 17.04
C GLN A 91 6.03 -0.03 16.13
N THR A 92 4.74 -0.20 16.39
CA THR A 92 3.66 0.54 15.73
C THR A 92 3.27 1.77 16.54
N THR A 93 2.83 2.85 15.88
CA THR A 93 2.52 4.13 16.56
C THR A 93 1.08 4.57 16.36
N GLU A 94 0.68 4.82 15.14
CA GLU A 94 -0.64 5.37 14.83
C GLU A 94 -1.44 4.37 13.99
N THR A 95 -2.73 4.28 14.28
CA THR A 95 -3.68 3.48 13.49
C THR A 95 -4.75 4.41 12.94
N TYR A 96 -5.02 4.28 11.65
CA TYR A 96 -6.05 5.00 10.92
C TYR A 96 -7.11 3.99 10.49
N SER A 97 -8.33 4.17 10.96
CA SER A 97 -9.48 3.37 10.52
C SER A 97 -10.24 4.10 9.43
N ALA A 98 -10.86 3.35 8.51
CA ALA A 98 -11.67 3.93 7.46
C ALA A 98 -12.88 4.68 8.06
N ASN A 99 -13.12 5.92 7.57
CA ASN A 99 -14.34 6.65 7.92
C ASN A 99 -15.52 6.09 7.13
N PRO A 100 -16.57 5.57 7.82
CA PRO A 100 -17.74 5.03 7.14
C PRO A 100 -18.48 6.02 6.23
N GLU A 101 -18.44 7.31 6.57
CA GLU A 101 -19.10 8.37 5.79
C GLU A 101 -18.49 8.54 4.39
N ASN A 102 -17.20 8.19 4.24
CA ASN A 102 -16.50 8.29 2.96
C ASN A 102 -16.63 7.03 2.09
N LYS A 103 -17.24 5.97 2.62
CA LYS A 103 -17.26 4.67 1.96
C LYS A 103 -17.92 4.69 0.59
N ASP A 104 -19.11 5.27 0.50
CA ASP A 104 -19.91 5.20 -0.72
C ASP A 104 -19.30 6.05 -1.83
N ILE A 105 -18.81 7.24 -1.51
CA ILE A 105 -18.17 8.11 -2.49
C ILE A 105 -16.87 7.46 -3.01
N TYR A 106 -16.04 6.87 -2.15
CA TYR A 106 -14.82 6.22 -2.60
C TYR A 106 -15.06 4.92 -3.36
N ASN A 107 -16.12 4.18 -3.06
CA ASN A 107 -16.54 3.03 -3.87
C ASN A 107 -16.96 3.43 -5.28
N LEU A 108 -17.78 4.49 -5.39
CA LEU A 108 -18.16 5.05 -6.68
C LEU A 108 -16.95 5.49 -7.51
N LEU A 109 -16.06 6.29 -6.89
CA LEU A 109 -14.86 6.81 -7.54
C LEU A 109 -13.89 5.69 -7.93
N PHE A 110 -13.76 4.65 -7.11
CA PHE A 110 -12.94 3.49 -7.45
C PHE A 110 -13.46 2.75 -8.68
N GLY A 111 -14.78 2.62 -8.83
CA GLY A 111 -15.39 2.10 -10.05
C GLY A 111 -15.01 2.94 -11.30
N LYS A 112 -15.06 4.27 -11.17
CA LYS A 112 -14.64 5.20 -12.24
C LYS A 112 -13.14 5.10 -12.53
N TYR A 113 -12.30 5.01 -11.51
CA TYR A 113 -10.86 4.80 -11.65
C TYR A 113 -10.53 3.57 -12.51
N LYS A 114 -11.14 2.42 -12.20
CA LYS A 114 -10.98 1.19 -12.99
C LYS A 114 -11.49 1.35 -14.43
N ALA A 115 -12.59 2.07 -14.65
CA ALA A 115 -13.14 2.32 -15.98
C ALA A 115 -12.19 3.19 -16.84
N VAL A 116 -11.64 4.27 -16.28
CA VAL A 116 -10.65 5.13 -16.96
C VAL A 116 -9.42 4.33 -17.36
N PHE A 117 -8.87 3.52 -16.47
CA PHE A 117 -7.73 2.67 -16.80
C PHE A 117 -8.02 1.74 -17.99
N ARG A 118 -9.19 1.10 -18.02
CA ARG A 118 -9.58 0.20 -19.14
C ARG A 118 -9.67 0.96 -20.46
N GLN A 119 -10.22 2.19 -20.45
CA GLN A 119 -10.32 3.02 -21.65
C GLN A 119 -8.94 3.47 -22.17
N LEU A 120 -8.00 3.76 -21.27
CA LEU A 120 -6.66 4.20 -21.60
C LEU A 120 -5.69 3.05 -21.90
N ARG A 121 -6.10 1.79 -21.73
CA ARG A 121 -5.22 0.63 -21.87
C ARG A 121 -4.48 0.60 -23.20
N LYS A 122 -5.20 0.81 -24.33
CA LYS A 122 -4.59 0.83 -25.66
C LYS A 122 -3.53 1.91 -25.81
N THR A 123 -3.76 3.08 -25.20
CA THR A 123 -2.79 4.18 -25.17
C THR A 123 -1.55 3.81 -24.39
N TYR A 124 -1.72 3.20 -23.21
CA TYR A 124 -0.60 2.71 -22.39
C TYR A 124 0.18 1.60 -23.08
N ASP A 125 -0.50 0.66 -23.73
CA ASP A 125 0.14 -0.41 -24.50
C ASP A 125 0.99 0.17 -25.64
N GLY A 126 0.50 1.19 -26.36
CA GLY A 126 1.25 1.89 -27.40
C GLY A 126 2.48 2.64 -26.87
N ILE A 127 2.37 3.31 -25.71
CA ILE A 127 3.50 4.03 -25.10
C ILE A 127 4.54 3.07 -24.55
N ASN A 128 4.14 1.97 -23.95
CA ASN A 128 5.04 1.01 -23.32
C ASN A 128 5.65 0.03 -24.33
N GLY A 129 4.89 -0.40 -25.35
CA GLY A 129 5.38 -1.27 -26.40
C GLY A 129 6.56 -0.66 -27.16
N ALA A 130 6.48 0.63 -27.49
CA ALA A 130 7.56 1.35 -28.16
C ALA A 130 8.88 1.41 -27.38
N ARG A 131 8.84 1.23 -26.05
CA ARG A 131 10.05 1.24 -25.19
C ARG A 131 10.86 -0.05 -25.23
N PHE A 132 10.26 -1.16 -25.60
CA PHE A 132 10.93 -2.47 -25.67
C PHE A 132 11.52 -2.79 -27.04
N GLU A 133 11.24 -1.98 -28.07
CA GLU A 133 11.78 -2.13 -29.41
C GLU A 133 13.07 -1.33 -29.65
N ILE A 134 13.55 -0.56 -28.68
CA ILE A 134 14.83 0.16 -28.77
C ILE A 134 15.94 -0.86 -28.49
N LYS A 135 16.54 -1.37 -29.59
CA LYS A 135 17.78 -2.17 -29.58
C LYS A 135 18.99 -1.31 -29.28
#